data_42dcda4a691d44048ab25dd8664aaad5
#
_entry.id   42dcda4a691d44048ab25dd8664aaad5
#
_cell.length_a   1.000
_cell.length_b   1.000
_cell.length_c   1.000
_cell.angle_alpha   90.00
_cell.angle_beta   90.00
_cell.angle_gamma   90.00
#
_symmetry.space_group_name_H-M   'P 1'
#
loop_
_entity.id
_entity.type
_entity.pdbx_description
1 polymer ?
#
loop_
_entity_poly.entity_id
_entity_poly.type
_entity_poly.pdbx_seq_one_letter_code
_entity_poly.pdbx_strand_id
1 'polypeptide(L)' 'PREKQVLVLRFFEDKTQSEIAKIMSLSQVQISRIERAALHRLRQILNEENKS' A
#
# COMPACT_ATOMS: atom_id res chain seq x y z
N PRO A 1 -1.84 10.93 -0.19
CA PRO A 1 -2.44 9.97 -1.12
C PRO A 1 -2.76 8.64 -0.46
N ARG A 2 -3.73 7.95 -1.01
CA ARG A 2 -4.22 6.69 -0.47
C ARG A 2 -3.15 5.60 -0.38
N GLU A 3 -2.29 5.53 -1.38
CA GLU A 3 -1.24 4.51 -1.41
C GLU A 3 -0.33 4.61 -0.19
N LYS A 4 0.08 5.81 0.16
CA LYS A 4 0.94 6.03 1.31
C LYS A 4 0.23 5.64 2.60
N GLN A 5 -1.05 6.04 2.76
CA GLN A 5 -1.83 5.69 3.93
C GLN A 5 -1.99 4.18 4.10
N VAL A 6 -2.27 3.48 3.00
CA VAL A 6 -2.41 2.03 3.03
C VAL A 6 -1.09 1.38 3.47
N LEU A 7 0.03 1.83 2.92
CA LEU A 7 1.34 1.28 3.28
C LEU A 7 1.68 1.54 4.74
N VAL A 8 1.40 2.75 5.24
CA VAL A 8 1.64 3.09 6.64
C VAL A 8 0.81 2.19 7.56
N LEU A 9 -0.48 2.06 7.28
CA LEU A 9 -1.36 1.24 8.10
C LEU A 9 -0.97 -0.23 8.05
N ARG A 10 -0.56 -0.70 6.89
CA ARG A 10 -0.22 -2.11 6.69
C ARG A 10 1.11 -2.49 7.33
N PHE A 11 2.14 -1.68 7.13
CA PHE A 11 3.50 -2.02 7.52
C PHE A 11 3.97 -1.38 8.82
N PHE A 12 3.52 -0.19 9.13
CA PHE A 12 3.93 0.49 10.36
C PHE A 12 2.97 0.25 11.52
N GLU A 13 1.68 0.15 11.25
CA GLU A 13 0.68 -0.08 12.29
C GLU A 13 0.17 -1.51 12.34
N ASP A 14 0.66 -2.35 11.44
CA ASP A 14 0.37 -3.77 11.39
C ASP A 14 -1.12 -4.10 11.29
N LYS A 15 -1.86 -3.28 10.55
CA LYS A 15 -3.29 -3.49 10.31
C LYS A 15 -3.50 -4.51 9.19
N THR A 16 -4.59 -5.27 9.30
CA THR A 16 -4.99 -6.18 8.21
C THR A 16 -5.69 -5.39 7.11
N GLN A 17 -5.82 -6.00 5.92
CA GLN A 17 -6.55 -5.38 4.82
C GLN A 17 -8.00 -5.06 5.21
N SER A 18 -8.64 -5.94 5.96
CA SER A 18 -10.00 -5.71 6.44
C SER A 18 -10.09 -4.49 7.35
N GLU A 19 -9.14 -4.34 8.26
CA GLU A 19 -9.07 -3.20 9.16
C GLU A 19 -8.82 -1.90 8.41
N ILE A 20 -7.90 -1.93 7.46
CA ILE A 20 -7.59 -0.76 6.63
C ILE A 20 -8.81 -0.35 5.81
N ALA A 21 -9.54 -1.32 5.26
CA ALA A 21 -10.75 -1.06 4.51
C ALA A 21 -11.78 -0.31 5.34
N LYS A 22 -11.94 -0.70 6.59
CA LYS A 22 -12.85 -0.03 7.52
C LYS A 22 -12.38 1.38 7.84
N ILE A 23 -11.09 1.53 8.13
CA ILE A 23 -10.50 2.84 8.48
C ILE A 23 -10.66 3.83 7.33
N MET A 24 -10.44 3.38 6.10
CA MET A 24 -10.47 4.25 4.93
C MET A 24 -11.84 4.30 4.23
N SER A 25 -12.83 3.59 4.76
CA SER A 25 -14.17 3.50 4.18
C SER A 25 -14.14 2.98 2.73
N LEU A 26 -13.30 1.99 2.48
CA LEU A 26 -13.16 1.35 1.17
C LEU A 26 -13.44 -0.14 1.31
N SER A 27 -13.61 -0.82 0.17
CA SER A 27 -13.75 -2.27 0.17
C SER A 27 -12.38 -2.93 0.31
N GLN A 28 -12.37 -4.17 0.78
CA GLN A 28 -11.12 -4.94 0.89
C GLN A 28 -10.47 -5.15 -0.49
N VAL A 29 -11.28 -5.31 -1.52
CA VAL A 29 -10.78 -5.43 -2.90
C VAL A 29 -10.03 -4.17 -3.31
N GLN A 30 -10.57 -3.00 -2.98
CA GLN A 30 -9.92 -1.72 -3.28
C GLN A 30 -8.60 -1.59 -2.53
N ILE A 31 -8.57 -1.98 -1.25
CA ILE A 31 -7.34 -1.94 -0.45
C ILE A 31 -6.27 -2.87 -1.06
N SER A 32 -6.68 -4.06 -1.47
CA SER A 32 -5.77 -5.03 -2.10
C SER A 32 -5.16 -4.46 -3.38
N ARG A 33 -5.97 -3.80 -4.20
CA ARG A 33 -5.49 -3.17 -5.44
C ARG A 33 -4.55 -2.00 -5.17
N ILE A 34 -4.89 -1.17 -4.19
CA ILE A 34 -4.05 -0.02 -3.82
C ILE A 34 -2.71 -0.52 -3.30
N GLU A 35 -2.71 -1.52 -2.44
CA GLU A 35 -1.50 -2.11 -1.89
C GLU A 35 -0.61 -2.67 -2.99
N ARG A 36 -1.18 -3.38 -3.93
CA ARG A 36 -0.43 -3.96 -5.05
C ARG A 36 0.19 -2.86 -5.92
N ALA A 37 -0.58 -1.83 -6.23
CA ALA A 37 -0.08 -0.70 -7.03
C ALA A 37 1.06 0.02 -6.31
N ALA A 38 0.90 0.25 -5.00
CA ALA A 38 1.91 0.91 -4.19
C ALA A 38 3.21 0.11 -4.14
N LEU A 39 3.11 -1.19 -3.96
CA LEU A 39 4.28 -2.06 -3.94
C LEU A 39 4.98 -2.10 -5.30
N HIS A 40 4.22 -2.08 -6.37
CA HIS A 40 4.77 -2.04 -7.72
C HIS A 40 5.58 -0.76 -7.95
N ARG A 41 5.05 0.38 -7.54
CA ARG A 41 5.75 1.66 -7.67
C ARG A 41 7.03 1.69 -6.83
N LEU A 42 6.95 1.20 -5.60
CA LEU A 42 8.12 1.12 -4.73
C LEU A 42 9.22 0.27 -5.37
N ARG A 43 8.83 -0.84 -5.96
CA ARG A 43 9.75 -1.74 -6.63
C ARG A 43 10.46 -1.06 -7.80
N GLN A 44 9.73 -0.25 -8.57
CA GLN A 44 10.31 0.50 -9.68
C GLN A 44 11.33 1.52 -9.19
N ILE A 45 11.03 2.22 -8.12
CA ILE A 45 11.93 3.21 -7.52
C ILE A 45 13.22 2.53 -7.06
N LEU A 46 13.11 1.40 -6.39
CA LEU A 46 14.28 0.66 -5.92
C LEU A 46 15.13 0.15 -7.09
N ASN A 47 14.50 -0.31 -8.16
CA ASN A 47 15.21 -0.77 -9.34
C ASN A 47 15.97 0.37 -10.02
N GLU A 48 15.38 1.56 -10.09
CA GLU A 48 16.04 2.73 -10.66
C GLU A 48 17.28 3.12 -9.87
N GLU A 49 17.20 3.08 -8.55
CA GLU A 49 18.34 3.39 -7.69
C GLU A 49 19.46 2.37 -7.85
N ASN A 50 19.12 1.11 -8.08
CA ASN A 50 20.10 0.05 -8.26
C ASN A 50 20.79 0.05 -9.61
N LYS A 51 20.28 0.82 -10.56
CA LYS A 51 20.85 0.87 -11.92
C LYS A 51 22.00 1.85 -12.06
N SER A 52 22.24 2.65 -11.08
CA SER A 52 23.33 3.65 -11.16
C SER A 52 24.71 3.03 -11.05
#